data_11ad729ef640b4dc3db16d1daca0986e
#
_entry.id   11ad729ef640b4dc3db16d1daca0986e
#
_cell.length_a   1.000
_cell.length_b   1.000
_cell.length_c   1.000
_cell.angle_alpha   90.00
_cell.angle_beta   90.00
_cell.angle_gamma   90.00
#
_symmetry.space_group_name_H-M   'P 1'
#
loop_
_entity.id
_entity.type
_entity.pdbx_description
1 polymer ?
#
loop_
_entity_poly.entity_id
_entity_poly.type
_entity_poly.pdbx_seq_one_letter_code
_entity_poly.pdbx_strand_id
1 'polypeptide(L)'
;MPEKSQAFCRMGGLCSLLLVSACAHQTSIAPPPPLAKPEMVQMSPRTNRWSGEWTPLFDGQTLTNWAVTDFGGHGEVDAASGQINIGMGADLSGITWTNGSLPKTDYEISLQAIKVAGGDFFCGLTFPVADSSCSLILGGWGGGVVGLSSLDDYDASENETTRAMPFIAGKWYQVRLRVTPAKIVVWLDEEKIIDVAIAGRKVSLRPGSIYLSAPLGVATYETSAGIRDFKLRLIEH
;
A
#
# COMPACT_ATOMS: atom_id res chain seq x y z
N MET A 1 -35.51 -28.18 -47.09
CA MET A 1 -35.77 -28.48 -48.51
C MET A 1 -35.31 -27.32 -49.36
N PRO A 2 -34.73 -27.49 -50.55
CA PRO A 2 -33.82 -28.54 -51.05
C PRO A 2 -32.41 -27.96 -51.30
N GLU A 3 -31.33 -28.67 -51.23
CA GLU A 3 -30.74 -29.69 -52.09
C GLU A 3 -30.02 -29.18 -53.39
N LYS A 4 -28.83 -29.76 -53.53
CA LYS A 4 -28.09 -30.12 -54.76
C LYS A 4 -27.20 -29.02 -55.36
N SER A 5 -26.01 -29.27 -55.88
CA SER A 5 -25.52 -30.46 -56.56
C SER A 5 -24.04 -30.39 -56.80
N GLN A 6 -23.45 -31.55 -56.87
CA GLN A 6 -22.13 -31.91 -57.34
C GLN A 6 -21.75 -31.42 -58.73
N ALA A 7 -20.47 -31.27 -59.02
CA ALA A 7 -19.93 -31.65 -60.34
C ALA A 7 -18.44 -32.03 -60.22
N PHE A 8 -18.19 -33.25 -60.65
CA PHE A 8 -16.96 -33.91 -60.96
C PHE A 8 -16.35 -33.39 -62.27
N CYS A 9 -15.09 -33.24 -62.37
CA CYS A 9 -14.40 -33.49 -63.66
C CYS A 9 -12.97 -34.00 -63.42
N ARG A 10 -12.72 -35.12 -64.08
CA ARG A 10 -11.47 -35.87 -64.19
C ARG A 10 -10.67 -35.41 -65.40
N MET A 11 -9.45 -35.88 -65.45
CA MET A 11 -8.46 -36.13 -66.53
C MET A 11 -7.32 -35.14 -66.50
N GLY A 12 -6.11 -35.50 -66.52
CA GLY A 12 -5.42 -36.72 -66.94
C GLY A 12 -4.09 -36.30 -67.52
N GLY A 13 -3.04 -37.01 -67.18
CA GLY A 13 -1.91 -37.22 -68.08
C GLY A 13 -0.67 -36.36 -67.94
N LEU A 14 0.35 -36.88 -67.63
CA LEU A 14 1.58 -37.28 -68.33
C LEU A 14 2.86 -37.07 -67.47
N CYS A 15 3.50 -38.19 -67.35
CA CYS A 15 4.82 -38.42 -66.76
C CYS A 15 5.90 -37.69 -67.53
N SER A 16 6.81 -37.01 -66.87
CA SER A 16 8.18 -36.75 -67.37
C SER A 16 9.15 -36.82 -66.21
N LEU A 17 9.88 -37.90 -66.17
CA LEU A 17 11.08 -38.06 -65.29
C LEU A 17 12.16 -37.10 -65.76
N LEU A 18 12.54 -36.16 -64.93
CA LEU A 18 13.82 -35.48 -65.00
C LEU A 18 14.64 -35.84 -63.77
N LEU A 19 15.66 -36.66 -64.02
CA LEU A 19 16.74 -36.94 -63.07
C LEU A 19 17.56 -35.65 -62.87
N VAL A 20 17.40 -35.03 -61.69
CA VAL A 20 18.31 -33.95 -61.27
C VAL A 20 19.25 -34.57 -60.21
N SER A 21 20.53 -34.64 -60.60
CA SER A 21 21.63 -35.05 -59.71
C SER A 21 21.82 -33.99 -58.63
N ALA A 22 21.43 -34.29 -57.42
CA ALA A 22 21.65 -33.43 -56.24
C ALA A 22 23.05 -33.67 -55.69
N CYS A 23 23.97 -32.74 -55.94
CA CYS A 23 25.20 -32.60 -55.17
C CYS A 23 24.84 -32.22 -53.73
N ALA A 24 24.98 -33.16 -52.81
CA ALA A 24 24.85 -32.89 -51.39
C ALA A 24 26.06 -32.08 -50.90
N HIS A 25 25.88 -30.77 -50.70
CA HIS A 25 26.81 -29.98 -49.91
C HIS A 25 26.56 -30.29 -48.43
N GLN A 26 27.44 -31.06 -47.83
CA GLN A 26 27.49 -31.23 -46.38
C GLN A 26 28.03 -29.95 -45.78
N THR A 27 27.13 -29.07 -45.32
CA THR A 27 27.46 -27.94 -44.42
C THR A 27 27.81 -28.52 -43.05
N SER A 28 29.08 -28.49 -42.70
CA SER A 28 29.55 -28.80 -41.34
C SER A 28 29.03 -27.74 -40.39
N ILE A 29 28.03 -28.11 -39.58
CA ILE A 29 27.53 -27.24 -38.50
C ILE A 29 28.51 -27.35 -37.33
N ALA A 30 29.21 -26.26 -37.05
CA ALA A 30 30.07 -26.18 -35.86
C ALA A 30 29.21 -26.38 -34.57
N PRO A 31 29.74 -27.07 -33.56
CA PRO A 31 29.00 -27.22 -32.29
C PRO A 31 28.72 -25.85 -31.65
N PRO A 32 27.58 -25.68 -31.01
CA PRO A 32 27.24 -24.43 -30.32
C PRO A 32 28.26 -24.14 -29.21
N PRO A 33 28.59 -22.89 -28.96
CA PRO A 33 29.50 -22.53 -27.86
C PRO A 33 28.94 -23.01 -26.52
N PRO A 34 29.84 -23.40 -25.58
CA PRO A 34 29.40 -23.84 -24.25
C PRO A 34 28.56 -22.73 -23.57
N LEU A 35 27.43 -23.12 -22.99
CA LEU A 35 26.57 -22.22 -22.20
C LEU A 35 27.44 -21.55 -21.13
N ALA A 36 27.47 -20.23 -21.16
CA ALA A 36 28.08 -19.44 -20.11
C ALA A 36 27.46 -19.85 -18.77
N LYS A 37 28.30 -20.19 -17.79
CA LYS A 37 27.83 -20.41 -16.43
C LYS A 37 27.03 -19.18 -15.98
N PRO A 38 25.86 -19.37 -15.34
CA PRO A 38 25.12 -18.22 -14.81
C PRO A 38 26.05 -17.47 -13.86
N GLU A 39 26.35 -16.23 -14.22
CA GLU A 39 27.07 -15.31 -13.37
C GLU A 39 26.17 -15.10 -12.15
N MET A 40 26.62 -15.52 -10.97
CA MET A 40 25.92 -15.24 -9.73
C MET A 40 25.90 -13.74 -9.59
N VAL A 41 24.74 -13.15 -9.87
CA VAL A 41 24.45 -11.76 -9.52
C VAL A 41 24.69 -11.69 -8.01
N GLN A 42 25.81 -11.10 -7.61
CA GLN A 42 26.04 -10.74 -6.22
C GLN A 42 24.93 -9.77 -5.85
N MET A 43 23.92 -10.28 -5.12
CA MET A 43 22.95 -9.40 -4.48
C MET A 43 23.75 -8.48 -3.56
N SER A 44 23.84 -7.22 -3.95
CA SER A 44 24.34 -6.16 -3.05
C SER A 44 23.64 -6.32 -1.71
N PRO A 45 24.35 -6.19 -0.57
CA PRO A 45 23.70 -6.24 0.73
C PRO A 45 22.54 -5.25 0.69
N ARG A 46 21.34 -5.70 1.06
CA ARG A 46 20.18 -4.83 1.17
C ARG A 46 20.57 -3.74 2.17
N THR A 47 20.97 -2.59 1.67
CA THR A 47 21.15 -1.42 2.52
C THR A 47 19.83 -1.22 3.24
N ASN A 48 19.86 -1.22 4.57
CA ASN A 48 18.68 -0.96 5.36
C ASN A 48 18.11 0.38 4.87
N ARG A 49 16.94 0.35 4.23
CA ARG A 49 16.30 1.55 3.67
C ARG A 49 16.04 2.61 4.75
N TRP A 50 15.94 2.15 5.99
CA TRP A 50 15.53 2.98 7.12
C TRP A 50 16.74 3.39 7.95
N SER A 51 16.78 4.67 8.33
CA SER A 51 17.81 5.28 9.17
C SER A 51 17.19 6.26 10.17
N GLY A 52 18.00 6.90 11.01
CA GLY A 52 17.57 7.99 11.88
C GLY A 52 17.11 9.25 11.12
N GLU A 53 17.47 9.37 9.84
CA GLU A 53 16.98 10.43 8.97
C GLU A 53 15.56 10.15 8.45
N TRP A 54 14.79 11.22 8.24
CA TRP A 54 13.44 11.11 7.67
C TRP A 54 13.48 10.62 6.22
N THR A 55 12.87 9.48 5.96
CA THR A 55 12.69 8.92 4.64
C THR A 55 11.27 9.23 4.16
N PRO A 56 11.09 9.97 3.05
CA PRO A 56 9.78 10.20 2.46
C PRO A 56 9.10 8.88 2.06
N LEU A 57 7.85 8.72 2.43
CA LEU A 57 6.95 7.64 1.98
C LEU A 57 6.08 8.09 0.81
N PHE A 58 5.86 9.39 0.68
CA PHE A 58 5.17 10.04 -0.43
C PHE A 58 6.11 11.06 -1.06
N ASP A 59 6.18 11.04 -2.39
CA ASP A 59 7.08 11.90 -3.18
C ASP A 59 6.49 13.27 -3.51
N GLY A 60 5.24 13.52 -3.10
CA GLY A 60 4.50 14.74 -3.41
C GLY A 60 3.87 14.75 -4.81
N GLN A 61 4.01 13.70 -5.62
CA GLN A 61 3.61 13.70 -7.02
C GLN A 61 2.80 12.48 -7.44
N THR A 62 3.16 11.29 -6.94
CA THR A 62 2.60 10.03 -7.42
C THR A 62 2.22 9.09 -6.27
N LEU A 63 1.35 8.13 -6.54
CA LEU A 63 1.08 7.02 -5.62
C LEU A 63 2.11 5.88 -5.74
N THR A 64 3.32 6.17 -6.21
CA THR A 64 4.40 5.19 -6.24
C THR A 64 4.62 4.61 -4.84
N ASN A 65 4.65 3.28 -4.73
CA ASN A 65 4.71 2.52 -3.47
C ASN A 65 3.41 2.45 -2.66
N TRP A 66 2.34 3.02 -3.15
CA TRP A 66 1.01 2.97 -2.57
C TRP A 66 0.01 2.34 -3.53
N ALA A 67 -0.89 1.53 -3.02
CA ALA A 67 -2.07 1.08 -3.76
C ALA A 67 -3.30 1.76 -3.18
N VAL A 68 -4.25 2.11 -4.03
CA VAL A 68 -5.60 2.43 -3.59
C VAL A 68 -6.19 1.17 -2.95
N THR A 69 -6.65 1.27 -1.72
CA THR A 69 -7.18 0.11 -1.00
C THR A 69 -8.58 -0.23 -1.48
N ASP A 70 -8.78 -1.46 -1.92
CA ASP A 70 -10.10 -1.92 -2.37
C ASP A 70 -11.00 -2.25 -1.17
N PHE A 71 -11.61 -1.21 -0.61
CA PHE A 71 -12.59 -1.35 0.47
C PHE A 71 -14.01 -1.73 -0.02
N GLY A 72 -14.21 -1.82 -1.33
CA GLY A 72 -15.54 -2.04 -1.90
C GLY A 72 -16.41 -0.78 -1.79
N GLY A 73 -16.39 0.09 -2.81
CA GLY A 73 -17.15 1.36 -2.79
C GLY A 73 -16.37 2.57 -2.27
N HIS A 74 -15.04 2.50 -2.29
CA HIS A 74 -14.18 3.65 -2.00
C HIS A 74 -14.39 4.79 -3.01
N GLY A 75 -14.16 6.03 -2.58
CA GLY A 75 -14.11 7.21 -3.44
C GLY A 75 -12.86 7.24 -4.32
N GLU A 76 -12.77 8.23 -5.17
CA GLU A 76 -11.58 8.46 -5.99
C GLU A 76 -10.37 8.79 -5.10
N VAL A 77 -9.22 8.19 -5.43
CA VAL A 77 -7.96 8.46 -4.73
C VAL A 77 -6.89 8.77 -5.77
N ASP A 78 -6.28 9.94 -5.65
CA ASP A 78 -5.22 10.40 -6.53
C ASP A 78 -4.07 11.08 -5.78
N ALA A 79 -3.02 11.43 -6.52
CA ALA A 79 -1.94 12.29 -6.05
C ALA A 79 -1.88 13.54 -6.92
N ALA A 80 -2.21 14.68 -6.34
CA ALA A 80 -2.20 15.96 -7.03
C ALA A 80 -1.86 17.11 -6.06
N SER A 81 -1.30 18.20 -6.58
CA SER A 81 -1.01 19.42 -5.80
C SER A 81 -0.15 19.18 -4.54
N GLY A 82 0.76 18.23 -4.58
CA GLY A 82 1.67 17.93 -3.47
C GLY A 82 1.04 17.08 -2.36
N GLN A 83 -0.12 16.51 -2.58
CA GLN A 83 -0.85 15.71 -1.59
C GLN A 83 -1.52 14.49 -2.22
N ILE A 84 -1.84 13.51 -1.39
CA ILE A 84 -2.74 12.41 -1.71
C ILE A 84 -4.14 12.87 -1.36
N ASN A 85 -5.03 12.89 -2.34
CA ASN A 85 -6.45 13.17 -2.14
C ASN A 85 -7.19 11.86 -1.95
N ILE A 86 -7.99 11.77 -0.90
CA ILE A 86 -8.85 10.62 -0.63
C ILE A 86 -10.28 11.11 -0.67
N GLY A 87 -11.00 10.74 -1.73
CA GLY A 87 -12.41 11.03 -1.90
C GLY A 87 -13.29 10.24 -0.93
N MET A 88 -14.44 10.79 -0.60
CA MET A 88 -15.46 10.10 0.21
C MET A 88 -15.98 8.87 -0.54
N GLY A 89 -15.96 7.72 0.11
CA GLY A 89 -16.63 6.50 -0.33
C GLY A 89 -17.96 6.26 0.37
N ALA A 90 -18.57 5.12 0.10
CA ALA A 90 -19.77 4.67 0.81
C ALA A 90 -19.46 4.39 2.29
N ASP A 91 -18.30 3.80 2.55
CA ASP A 91 -17.72 3.55 3.87
C ASP A 91 -16.26 4.04 3.86
N LEU A 92 -15.30 3.11 3.77
CA LEU A 92 -13.87 3.39 3.79
C LEU A 92 -13.33 3.78 2.41
N SER A 93 -12.42 4.74 2.40
CA SER A 93 -11.53 5.05 1.27
C SER A 93 -10.10 5.16 1.78
N GLY A 94 -9.08 4.85 0.97
CA GLY A 94 -7.71 5.00 1.44
C GLY A 94 -6.65 4.38 0.57
N ILE A 95 -5.45 4.34 1.13
CA ILE A 95 -4.24 3.81 0.51
C ILE A 95 -3.52 2.85 1.45
N THR A 96 -2.84 1.86 0.84
CA THR A 96 -2.02 0.88 1.56
C THR A 96 -0.62 0.82 0.95
N TRP A 97 0.39 0.73 1.81
CA TRP A 97 1.80 0.62 1.44
C TRP A 97 2.11 -0.72 0.78
N THR A 98 2.80 -0.68 -0.36
CA THR A 98 3.12 -1.87 -1.16
C THR A 98 4.63 -2.12 -1.34
N ASN A 99 5.49 -1.20 -0.90
CA ASN A 99 6.92 -1.26 -1.19
C ASN A 99 7.75 -1.81 -0.03
N GLY A 100 7.82 -3.14 0.05
CA GLY A 100 8.73 -3.84 0.94
C GLY A 100 8.39 -3.75 2.42
N SER A 101 9.29 -4.29 3.25
CA SER A 101 9.10 -4.37 4.69
C SER A 101 9.32 -3.04 5.39
N LEU A 102 8.54 -2.83 6.43
CA LEU A 102 8.59 -1.67 7.32
C LEU A 102 9.22 -2.06 8.68
N PRO A 103 9.82 -1.11 9.40
CA PRO A 103 10.17 -1.34 10.80
C PRO A 103 8.91 -1.63 11.62
N LYS A 104 9.03 -2.51 12.60
CA LYS A 104 7.91 -2.96 13.44
C LYS A 104 7.95 -2.35 14.84
N THR A 105 9.08 -1.74 15.19
CA THR A 105 9.36 -1.05 16.46
C THR A 105 10.48 -0.04 16.25
N ASP A 106 10.67 0.85 17.21
CA ASP A 106 11.73 1.85 17.27
C ASP A 106 11.78 2.76 16.03
N TYR A 107 10.61 3.30 15.70
CA TYR A 107 10.46 4.21 14.58
C TYR A 107 9.47 5.35 14.88
N GLU A 108 9.54 6.38 14.07
CA GLU A 108 8.54 7.44 13.99
C GLU A 108 7.94 7.54 12.60
N ILE A 109 6.66 7.85 12.57
CA ILE A 109 5.94 8.30 11.38
C ILE A 109 5.55 9.76 11.59
N SER A 110 5.62 10.55 10.52
CA SER A 110 5.11 11.91 10.49
C SER A 110 4.36 12.15 9.18
N LEU A 111 3.23 12.82 9.26
CA LEU A 111 2.44 13.25 8.11
C LEU A 111 1.62 14.50 8.46
N GLN A 112 1.09 15.16 7.45
CA GLN A 112 0.03 16.14 7.61
C GLN A 112 -1.27 15.60 7.04
N ALA A 113 -2.37 15.80 7.75
CA ALA A 113 -3.71 15.40 7.35
C ALA A 113 -4.69 16.58 7.41
N ILE A 114 -5.59 16.67 6.44
CA ILE A 114 -6.66 17.66 6.39
C ILE A 114 -8.01 16.99 6.19
N LYS A 115 -9.01 17.38 6.96
CA LYS A 115 -10.41 17.06 6.71
C LYS A 115 -10.94 18.02 5.66
N VAL A 116 -11.42 17.53 4.53
CA VAL A 116 -12.00 18.34 3.47
C VAL A 116 -13.52 18.44 3.65
N ALA A 117 -14.20 17.31 3.75
CA ALA A 117 -15.64 17.22 3.93
C ALA A 117 -16.00 15.88 4.56
N GLY A 118 -17.16 15.76 5.14
CA GLY A 118 -17.69 14.52 5.72
C GLY A 118 -17.87 14.57 7.23
N GLY A 119 -18.42 13.49 7.79
CA GLY A 119 -18.90 13.44 9.16
C GLY A 119 -18.04 12.64 10.13
N ASP A 120 -17.11 11.82 9.65
CA ASP A 120 -16.36 10.89 10.49
C ASP A 120 -14.84 11.07 10.33
N PHE A 121 -14.02 10.02 10.58
CA PHE A 121 -12.58 10.18 10.61
C PHE A 121 -11.98 10.48 9.22
N PHE A 122 -11.07 11.43 9.23
CA PHE A 122 -10.34 11.88 8.05
C PHE A 122 -8.92 11.33 7.98
N CYS A 123 -8.44 10.70 9.05
CA CYS A 123 -7.15 10.04 9.11
C CYS A 123 -7.23 8.83 10.07
N GLY A 124 -7.43 7.65 9.52
CA GLY A 124 -7.21 6.37 10.16
C GLY A 124 -5.85 5.85 9.75
N LEU A 125 -4.79 6.27 10.46
CA LEU A 125 -3.42 5.85 10.17
C LEU A 125 -3.19 4.46 10.76
N THR A 126 -3.13 3.44 9.91
CA THR A 126 -2.70 2.09 10.28
C THR A 126 -1.18 2.00 10.22
N PHE A 127 -0.55 1.38 11.21
CA PHE A 127 0.90 1.27 11.34
C PHE A 127 1.33 -0.02 12.03
N PRO A 128 2.56 -0.54 11.77
CA PRO A 128 3.07 -1.77 12.38
C PRO A 128 3.33 -1.61 13.89
N VAL A 129 3.02 -2.63 14.67
CA VAL A 129 3.40 -2.76 16.09
C VAL A 129 3.82 -4.19 16.35
N ALA A 130 5.11 -4.47 16.50
CA ALA A 130 5.67 -5.81 16.60
C ALA A 130 5.15 -6.73 15.48
N ASP A 131 4.50 -7.82 15.79
CA ASP A 131 3.94 -8.74 14.79
C ASP A 131 2.47 -8.44 14.43
N SER A 132 1.98 -7.29 14.84
CA SER A 132 0.62 -6.82 14.60
C SER A 132 0.60 -5.44 13.93
N SER A 133 -0.57 -4.82 13.88
CA SER A 133 -0.77 -3.43 13.47
C SER A 133 -1.81 -2.78 14.39
N CYS A 134 -1.80 -1.45 14.43
CA CYS A 134 -2.77 -0.62 15.13
C CYS A 134 -3.21 0.52 14.23
N SER A 135 -4.37 1.11 14.48
CA SER A 135 -4.80 2.32 13.79
C SER A 135 -4.97 3.49 14.77
N LEU A 136 -4.32 4.62 14.45
CA LEU A 136 -4.64 5.91 15.07
C LEU A 136 -5.82 6.51 14.32
N ILE A 137 -6.90 6.77 15.03
CA ILE A 137 -8.09 7.41 14.48
C ILE A 137 -8.12 8.89 14.87
N LEU A 138 -8.29 9.77 13.88
CA LEU A 138 -8.50 11.20 14.06
C LEU A 138 -9.87 11.61 13.52
N GLY A 139 -10.76 12.01 14.42
CA GLY A 139 -12.09 12.45 14.09
C GLY A 139 -13.10 11.34 13.83
N GLY A 140 -12.96 10.21 14.50
CA GLY A 140 -13.92 9.12 14.41
C GLY A 140 -15.20 9.32 15.21
N TRP A 141 -16.11 8.36 15.09
CA TRP A 141 -17.40 8.31 15.79
C TRP A 141 -18.19 9.62 15.67
N GLY A 142 -18.45 10.04 14.44
CA GLY A 142 -19.16 11.28 14.16
C GLY A 142 -18.28 12.53 14.20
N GLY A 143 -16.96 12.38 14.04
CA GLY A 143 -16.03 13.48 13.77
C GLY A 143 -15.25 13.99 14.99
N GLY A 144 -15.49 13.47 16.19
CA GLY A 144 -14.94 14.06 17.42
C GLY A 144 -14.05 13.16 18.28
N VAL A 145 -13.81 11.90 17.89
CA VAL A 145 -13.01 10.97 18.69
C VAL A 145 -11.60 10.82 18.11
N VAL A 146 -10.61 10.83 18.99
CA VAL A 146 -9.23 10.43 18.74
C VAL A 146 -8.88 9.27 19.65
N GLY A 147 -8.13 8.29 19.14
CA GLY A 147 -7.63 7.18 19.93
C GLY A 147 -6.95 6.10 19.09
N LEU A 148 -6.41 5.09 19.76
CA LEU A 148 -5.79 3.92 19.15
C LEU A 148 -6.82 2.77 19.07
N SER A 149 -6.93 2.16 17.91
CA SER A 149 -7.86 1.07 17.65
C SER A 149 -7.07 -0.14 17.11
N SER A 150 -6.90 -1.27 17.91
CA SER A 150 -7.47 -1.54 19.23
C SER A 150 -6.36 -1.83 20.25
N LEU A 151 -6.64 -1.59 21.53
CA LEU A 151 -5.81 -2.03 22.66
C LEU A 151 -6.62 -2.97 23.54
N ASP A 152 -6.12 -4.20 23.76
CA ASP A 152 -6.80 -5.25 24.52
C ASP A 152 -8.25 -5.51 24.04
N ASP A 153 -8.44 -5.44 22.72
CA ASP A 153 -9.71 -5.56 21.99
C ASP A 153 -10.70 -4.39 22.18
N TYR A 154 -10.30 -3.32 22.87
CA TYR A 154 -11.10 -2.11 23.00
C TYR A 154 -10.75 -1.09 21.91
N ASP A 155 -11.76 -0.52 21.29
CA ASP A 155 -11.62 0.49 20.23
C ASP A 155 -11.13 1.85 20.72
N ALA A 156 -10.82 2.74 19.78
CA ALA A 156 -10.39 4.09 20.05
C ALA A 156 -11.40 4.91 20.89
N SER A 157 -12.68 4.55 20.87
CA SER A 157 -13.72 5.18 21.68
C SER A 157 -13.90 4.55 23.08
N GLU A 158 -13.19 3.44 23.38
CA GLU A 158 -13.49 2.62 24.56
C GLU A 158 -12.26 2.31 25.43
N ASN A 159 -11.06 2.77 25.04
CA ASN A 159 -9.84 2.56 25.80
C ASN A 159 -9.26 3.88 26.32
N GLU A 160 -8.21 3.79 27.15
CA GLU A 160 -7.60 4.94 27.82
C GLU A 160 -6.98 5.99 26.89
N THR A 161 -6.85 5.70 25.60
CA THR A 161 -6.34 6.66 24.61
C THR A 161 -7.44 7.55 24.03
N THR A 162 -8.70 7.29 24.38
CA THR A 162 -9.86 8.07 23.92
C THR A 162 -9.74 9.54 24.31
N ARG A 163 -9.85 10.43 23.31
CA ARG A 163 -9.90 11.88 23.48
C ARG A 163 -11.06 12.44 22.68
N ALA A 164 -11.80 13.38 23.27
CA ALA A 164 -12.76 14.19 22.54
C ALA A 164 -12.05 15.44 22.00
N MET A 165 -11.98 15.59 20.69
CA MET A 165 -11.28 16.69 20.02
C MET A 165 -12.07 17.15 18.80
N PRO A 166 -12.38 18.46 18.67
CA PRO A 166 -13.01 18.99 17.47
C PRO A 166 -11.97 19.15 16.35
N PHE A 167 -12.37 18.85 15.12
CA PHE A 167 -11.56 19.05 13.93
C PHE A 167 -12.23 20.04 12.98
N ILE A 168 -11.44 21.02 12.52
CA ILE A 168 -11.92 22.07 11.62
C ILE A 168 -11.63 21.63 10.18
N ALA A 169 -12.66 21.56 9.34
CA ALA A 169 -12.48 21.31 7.91
C ALA A 169 -11.63 22.41 7.28
N GLY A 170 -10.73 22.03 6.38
CA GLY A 170 -9.82 22.97 5.73
C GLY A 170 -8.55 23.30 6.55
N LYS A 171 -8.41 22.83 7.78
CA LYS A 171 -7.20 22.97 8.58
C LYS A 171 -6.31 21.74 8.41
N TRP A 172 -5.01 21.96 8.15
CA TRP A 172 -3.97 20.93 8.21
C TRP A 172 -3.56 20.66 9.66
N TYR A 173 -3.47 19.40 10.00
CA TYR A 173 -3.01 18.90 11.30
C TYR A 173 -1.70 18.13 11.11
N GLN A 174 -0.67 18.50 11.88
CA GLN A 174 0.59 17.77 11.91
C GLN A 174 0.46 16.56 12.83
N VAL A 175 0.61 15.37 12.29
CA VAL A 175 0.59 14.11 13.05
C VAL A 175 2.01 13.59 13.18
N ARG A 176 2.42 13.21 14.38
CA ARG A 176 3.64 12.46 14.65
C ARG A 176 3.33 11.29 15.57
N LEU A 177 3.74 10.11 15.16
CA LEU A 177 3.55 8.86 15.88
C LEU A 177 4.92 8.26 16.16
N ARG A 178 5.15 7.79 17.40
CA ARG A 178 6.33 7.01 17.80
C ARG A 178 5.89 5.66 18.31
N VAL A 179 6.55 4.61 17.83
CA VAL A 179 6.35 3.22 18.27
C VAL A 179 7.66 2.69 18.83
N THR A 180 7.62 2.21 20.06
CA THR A 180 8.71 1.48 20.72
C THR A 180 8.16 0.16 21.29
N PRO A 181 9.00 -0.79 21.71
CA PRO A 181 8.51 -2.00 22.38
C PRO A 181 7.72 -1.73 23.68
N ALA A 182 8.00 -0.58 24.30
CA ALA A 182 7.40 -0.20 25.57
C ALA A 182 6.08 0.55 25.42
N LYS A 183 5.97 1.42 24.39
CA LYS A 183 4.85 2.35 24.29
C LYS A 183 4.60 2.91 22.89
N ILE A 184 3.39 3.43 22.69
CA ILE A 184 3.01 4.27 21.57
C ILE A 184 2.79 5.70 22.08
N VAL A 185 3.37 6.67 21.36
CA VAL A 185 3.21 8.09 21.66
C VAL A 185 2.73 8.83 20.41
N VAL A 186 1.72 9.68 20.56
CA VAL A 186 1.18 10.47 19.45
C VAL A 186 1.18 11.95 19.82
N TRP A 187 1.63 12.76 18.88
CA TRP A 187 1.52 14.22 18.93
C TRP A 187 0.63 14.71 17.77
N LEU A 188 -0.18 15.70 18.06
CA LEU A 188 -1.00 16.44 17.09
C LEU A 188 -0.70 17.92 17.23
N ASP A 189 -0.24 18.60 16.17
CA ASP A 189 0.19 20.00 16.20
C ASP A 189 1.15 20.30 17.39
N GLU A 190 2.15 19.42 17.63
CA GLU A 190 3.12 19.46 18.73
C GLU A 190 2.58 19.08 20.12
N GLU A 191 1.28 19.08 20.34
CA GLU A 191 0.69 18.61 21.60
C GLU A 191 0.75 17.08 21.69
N LYS A 192 1.28 16.56 22.80
CA LYS A 192 1.27 15.12 23.08
C LYS A 192 -0.12 14.70 23.54
N ILE A 193 -0.86 14.05 22.64
CA ILE A 193 -2.26 13.66 22.89
C ILE A 193 -2.39 12.20 23.37
N ILE A 194 -1.44 11.32 23.07
CA ILE A 194 -1.42 9.92 23.54
C ILE A 194 -0.01 9.58 24.02
N ASP A 195 0.10 8.90 25.17
CA ASP A 195 1.33 8.28 25.69
C ASP A 195 0.91 7.04 26.46
N VAL A 196 0.87 5.89 25.79
CA VAL A 196 0.30 4.65 26.33
C VAL A 196 1.32 3.52 26.32
N ALA A 197 1.47 2.84 27.45
CA ALA A 197 2.28 1.62 27.56
C ALA A 197 1.58 0.47 26.82
N ILE A 198 2.39 -0.27 26.04
CA ILE A 198 1.91 -1.44 25.27
C ILE A 198 2.65 -2.74 25.63
N ALA A 199 3.67 -2.68 26.47
CA ALA A 199 4.41 -3.87 26.89
C ALA A 199 3.47 -4.87 27.57
N GLY A 200 3.41 -6.09 27.02
CA GLY A 200 2.53 -7.16 27.54
C GLY A 200 1.05 -7.00 27.20
N ARG A 201 0.69 -6.01 26.39
CA ARG A 201 -0.70 -5.78 25.96
C ARG A 201 -0.96 -6.35 24.59
N LYS A 202 -2.21 -6.68 24.32
CA LYS A 202 -2.68 -7.03 22.99
C LYS A 202 -2.91 -5.76 22.19
N VAL A 203 -2.10 -5.58 21.13
CA VAL A 203 -2.30 -4.53 20.13
C VAL A 203 -2.83 -5.18 18.87
N SER A 204 -3.90 -4.68 18.30
CA SER A 204 -4.53 -5.26 17.11
C SER A 204 -5.25 -4.20 16.28
N LEU A 205 -5.71 -4.59 15.09
CA LEU A 205 -6.68 -3.81 14.33
C LEU A 205 -8.10 -4.15 14.78
N ARG A 206 -8.99 -3.20 14.65
CA ARG A 206 -10.43 -3.43 14.78
C ARG A 206 -10.87 -4.48 13.75
N PRO A 207 -11.71 -5.47 14.12
CA PRO A 207 -12.32 -6.37 13.16
C PRO A 207 -13.10 -5.61 12.08
N GLY A 208 -12.90 -5.97 10.81
CA GLY A 208 -13.56 -5.34 9.66
C GLY A 208 -12.57 -4.90 8.59
N SER A 209 -13.06 -4.17 7.60
CA SER A 209 -12.30 -3.86 6.39
C SER A 209 -11.02 -3.03 6.62
N ILE A 210 -10.89 -2.37 7.77
CA ILE A 210 -9.68 -1.57 8.09
C ILE A 210 -8.39 -2.41 8.07
N TYR A 211 -8.47 -3.74 8.24
CA TYR A 211 -7.30 -4.60 8.15
C TYR A 211 -6.62 -4.57 6.77
N LEU A 212 -7.35 -4.18 5.70
CA LEU A 212 -6.81 -4.00 4.37
C LEU A 212 -5.79 -2.85 4.29
N SER A 213 -5.77 -1.96 5.29
CA SER A 213 -4.75 -0.90 5.41
C SER A 213 -3.42 -1.41 5.97
N ALA A 214 -3.32 -2.67 6.41
CA ALA A 214 -2.09 -3.22 6.96
C ALA A 214 -1.05 -3.52 5.85
N PRO A 215 0.27 -3.43 6.15
CA PRO A 215 0.87 -3.09 7.45
C PRO A 215 0.91 -1.58 7.74
N LEU A 216 0.83 -0.74 6.71
CA LEU A 216 0.80 0.72 6.80
C LEU A 216 -0.20 1.24 5.78
N GLY A 217 -1.07 2.13 6.20
CA GLY A 217 -2.06 2.74 5.33
C GLY A 217 -2.72 3.95 5.96
N VAL A 218 -3.43 4.72 5.16
CA VAL A 218 -4.31 5.77 5.64
C VAL A 218 -5.68 5.54 5.04
N ALA A 219 -6.68 5.52 5.90
CA ALA A 219 -8.09 5.41 5.51
C ALA A 219 -8.90 6.58 6.04
N THR A 220 -10.01 6.86 5.39
CA THR A 220 -11.09 7.76 5.84
C THR A 220 -12.39 6.97 5.93
N TYR A 221 -13.33 7.43 6.71
CA TYR A 221 -14.68 6.86 6.79
C TYR A 221 -15.72 7.96 6.51
N GLU A 222 -16.53 7.76 5.48
CA GLU A 222 -17.55 8.75 5.04
C GLU A 222 -17.03 10.19 5.02
N THR A 223 -15.75 10.35 4.64
CA THR A 223 -15.04 11.63 4.76
C THR A 223 -14.01 11.77 3.64
N SER A 224 -13.91 12.94 3.03
CA SER A 224 -12.84 13.31 2.12
C SER A 224 -11.69 13.96 2.87
N ALA A 225 -10.47 13.60 2.52
CA ALA A 225 -9.26 14.06 3.18
C ALA A 225 -8.10 14.29 2.21
N GLY A 226 -7.09 15.02 2.68
CA GLY A 226 -5.80 15.15 2.03
C GLY A 226 -4.67 14.73 2.97
N ILE A 227 -3.65 14.08 2.42
CA ILE A 227 -2.45 13.62 3.17
C ILE A 227 -1.21 14.13 2.44
N ARG A 228 -0.26 14.72 3.18
CA ARG A 228 1.03 15.16 2.63
C ARG A 228 2.16 15.01 3.65
N ASP A 229 3.40 15.27 3.24
CA ASP A 229 4.59 15.19 4.09
C ASP A 229 4.73 13.85 4.83
N PHE A 230 4.27 12.77 4.20
CA PHE A 230 4.28 11.44 4.79
C PHE A 230 5.69 10.86 4.76
N LYS A 231 6.26 10.59 5.93
CA LYS A 231 7.64 10.14 6.10
C LYS A 231 7.82 9.28 7.34
N LEU A 232 8.89 8.49 7.35
CA LEU A 232 9.26 7.58 8.43
C LEU A 232 10.76 7.69 8.74
N ARG A 233 11.15 7.47 10.00
CA ARG A 233 12.55 7.30 10.41
C ARG A 233 12.69 6.25 11.51
N LEU A 234 13.88 5.70 11.70
CA LEU A 234 14.22 4.92 12.88
C LEU A 234 14.53 5.86 14.05
N ILE A 235 14.35 5.35 15.26
CA ILE A 235 14.80 6.00 16.50
C ILE A 235 16.14 5.35 16.85
N GLU A 236 17.18 6.16 17.00
CA GLU A 236 18.45 5.74 17.55
C GLU A 236 18.35 5.76 19.08
N HIS A 237 18.87 4.72 19.75
CA HIS A 237 18.91 4.55 21.21
C HIS A 237 20.26 4.97 21.77
#